data_5c0ef16da46828664348e312f396919e
#
_entry.id   5c0ef16da46828664348e312f396919e
#
_cell.length_a   1.000
_cell.length_b   1.000
_cell.length_c   1.000
_cell.angle_alpha   90.00
_cell.angle_beta   90.00
_cell.angle_gamma   90.00
#
_symmetry.space_group_name_H-M   'P 1'
#
loop_
_entity.id
_entity.type
_entity.pdbx_description
1 polymer ?
#
loop_
_entity_poly.entity_id
_entity_poly.type
_entity_poly.pdbx_seq_one_letter_code
_entity_poly.pdbx_strand_id
1 'polypeptide(L)'
;MLALLAACSSPPPAPAPAPAPAPRSAPAPAPAPAAVAPAPSSSGYVKLGAPGPVRNWNEVRLQAARRLVASNPNGTYMSRPPDILLAIPVLEVELNSDGSIRRIDVLRYPGQAPETTQIAIDAVKRAAPFGDVSRLPKPWKFVETFLFDDDKRFKPRTLDP
;
A
#
# COMPACT_ATOMS: atom_id res chain seq x y z
N MET A 1 -42.52 -38.50 70.97
CA MET A 1 -43.36 -38.21 69.81
C MET A 1 -42.49 -38.23 68.56
N LEU A 2 -42.66 -39.29 67.77
CA LEU A 2 -41.88 -39.59 66.58
C LEU A 2 -42.58 -38.98 65.36
N ALA A 3 -41.92 -38.14 64.58
CA ALA A 3 -42.41 -37.71 63.29
C ALA A 3 -41.52 -38.26 62.19
N LEU A 4 -42.08 -39.20 61.40
CA LEU A 4 -41.46 -39.75 60.20
C LEU A 4 -41.59 -38.74 59.05
N LEU A 5 -40.46 -38.38 58.47
CA LEU A 5 -40.42 -37.64 57.19
C LEU A 5 -40.17 -38.69 56.08
N ALA A 6 -41.17 -38.87 55.25
CA ALA A 6 -41.06 -39.69 54.03
C ALA A 6 -40.34 -38.93 52.94
N ALA A 7 -39.23 -39.43 52.49
CA ALA A 7 -38.48 -38.93 51.36
C ALA A 7 -39.08 -39.53 50.05
N CYS A 8 -39.64 -38.70 49.20
CA CYS A 8 -40.04 -39.07 47.84
C CYS A 8 -38.81 -39.00 46.94
N SER A 9 -38.31 -40.19 46.57
CA SER A 9 -37.26 -40.28 45.52
C SER A 9 -37.93 -40.29 44.14
N SER A 10 -37.71 -39.24 43.39
CA SER A 10 -38.06 -39.20 41.98
C SER A 10 -37.06 -39.94 41.14
N PRO A 11 -37.46 -40.74 40.17
CA PRO A 11 -36.50 -41.43 39.29
C PRO A 11 -35.81 -40.47 38.31
N PRO A 12 -34.56 -40.75 37.91
CA PRO A 12 -33.80 -39.90 36.97
C PRO A 12 -34.46 -39.94 35.57
N PRO A 13 -34.45 -38.82 34.83
CA PRO A 13 -34.96 -38.81 33.47
C PRO A 13 -34.09 -39.66 32.53
N ALA A 14 -34.74 -40.37 31.62
CA ALA A 14 -34.10 -41.19 30.62
C ALA A 14 -33.21 -40.37 29.70
N PRO A 15 -32.06 -40.90 29.23
CA PRO A 15 -31.17 -40.17 28.31
C PRO A 15 -31.90 -39.93 26.98
N ALA A 16 -31.81 -38.68 26.50
CA ALA A 16 -32.32 -38.26 25.20
C ALA A 16 -31.63 -39.03 24.07
N PRO A 17 -32.32 -39.40 23.00
CA PRO A 17 -31.70 -40.04 21.86
C PRO A 17 -30.68 -39.12 21.21
N ALA A 18 -29.52 -39.68 20.87
CA ALA A 18 -28.45 -38.99 20.17
C ALA A 18 -28.96 -38.38 18.84
N PRO A 19 -28.58 -37.16 18.49
CA PRO A 19 -28.96 -36.59 17.20
C PRO A 19 -28.32 -37.39 16.07
N ALA A 20 -29.16 -37.71 15.05
CA ALA A 20 -28.69 -38.39 13.84
C ALA A 20 -27.58 -37.63 13.16
N PRO A 21 -26.58 -38.31 12.59
CA PRO A 21 -25.49 -37.64 11.86
C PRO A 21 -26.05 -36.84 10.70
N ALA A 22 -25.72 -35.55 10.66
CA ALA A 22 -26.07 -34.67 9.56
C ALA A 22 -25.52 -35.22 8.24
N PRO A 23 -26.25 -35.11 7.13
CA PRO A 23 -25.75 -35.53 5.83
C PRO A 23 -24.45 -34.74 5.51
N ARG A 24 -23.41 -35.48 5.19
CA ARG A 24 -22.13 -34.89 4.70
C ARG A 24 -22.44 -34.14 3.43
N SER A 25 -22.33 -32.82 3.47
CA SER A 25 -22.34 -32.00 2.28
C SER A 25 -21.24 -32.46 1.34
N ALA A 26 -21.60 -32.76 0.10
CA ALA A 26 -20.64 -33.06 -0.95
C ALA A 26 -19.63 -31.90 -1.06
N PRO A 27 -18.34 -32.17 -1.33
CA PRO A 27 -17.37 -31.10 -1.54
C PRO A 27 -17.84 -30.22 -2.68
N ALA A 28 -17.94 -28.93 -2.41
CA ALA A 28 -18.20 -27.94 -3.44
C ALA A 28 -17.14 -28.08 -4.55
N PRO A 29 -17.52 -27.98 -5.84
CA PRO A 29 -16.55 -27.99 -6.92
C PRO A 29 -15.57 -26.84 -6.67
N ALA A 30 -14.27 -27.16 -6.81
CA ALA A 30 -13.19 -26.18 -6.70
C ALA A 30 -13.51 -24.98 -7.63
N PRO A 31 -13.33 -23.74 -7.16
CA PRO A 31 -13.53 -22.59 -8.03
C PRO A 31 -12.61 -22.77 -9.24
N ALA A 32 -13.19 -22.72 -10.44
CA ALA A 32 -12.44 -22.66 -11.68
C ALA A 32 -11.40 -21.54 -11.55
N PRO A 33 -10.16 -21.72 -12.10
CA PRO A 33 -9.18 -20.66 -12.07
C PRO A 33 -9.84 -19.39 -12.62
N ALA A 34 -9.95 -18.36 -11.78
CA ALA A 34 -10.44 -17.08 -12.21
C ALA A 34 -9.60 -16.67 -13.42
N ALA A 35 -10.24 -16.49 -14.55
CA ALA A 35 -9.60 -15.92 -15.73
C ALA A 35 -8.89 -14.68 -15.23
N VAL A 36 -7.56 -14.68 -15.34
CA VAL A 36 -6.73 -13.53 -15.03
C VAL A 36 -7.27 -12.42 -15.93
N ALA A 37 -7.98 -11.48 -15.32
CA ALA A 37 -8.40 -10.27 -16.01
C ALA A 37 -7.13 -9.71 -16.66
N PRO A 38 -7.14 -9.34 -17.96
CA PRO A 38 -5.98 -8.74 -18.58
C PRO A 38 -5.55 -7.57 -17.69
N ALA A 39 -4.31 -7.62 -17.23
CA ALA A 39 -3.72 -6.53 -16.47
C ALA A 39 -3.98 -5.24 -17.27
N PRO A 40 -4.44 -4.15 -16.65
CA PRO A 40 -4.69 -2.91 -17.37
C PRO A 40 -3.43 -2.59 -18.13
N SER A 41 -3.58 -2.46 -19.43
CA SER A 41 -2.49 -2.16 -20.37
C SER A 41 -1.70 -1.00 -19.78
N SER A 42 -0.42 -1.23 -19.49
CA SER A 42 0.50 -0.28 -18.88
C SER A 42 0.92 0.85 -19.84
N SER A 43 -0.05 1.38 -20.58
CA SER A 43 0.12 2.50 -21.46
C SER A 43 0.32 3.77 -20.64
N GLY A 44 1.56 4.15 -20.40
CA GLY A 44 1.92 5.38 -19.75
C GLY A 44 2.99 5.25 -18.66
N TYR A 45 3.48 4.05 -18.37
CA TYR A 45 4.53 3.84 -17.39
C TYR A 45 5.77 3.21 -18.02
N VAL A 46 6.95 3.70 -17.63
CA VAL A 46 8.23 3.20 -18.13
C VAL A 46 8.94 2.44 -17.01
N LYS A 47 9.29 1.19 -17.27
CA LYS A 47 10.16 0.43 -16.35
C LYS A 47 11.59 0.93 -16.53
N LEU A 48 12.14 1.53 -15.48
CA LEU A 48 13.50 2.07 -15.51
C LEU A 48 14.55 0.98 -15.25
N GLY A 49 15.72 1.16 -15.82
CA GLY A 49 16.91 0.38 -15.48
C GLY A 49 17.40 0.61 -14.05
N ALA A 50 18.49 -0.06 -13.69
CA ALA A 50 19.11 0.10 -12.37
C ALA A 50 19.47 1.58 -12.13
N PRO A 51 19.28 2.08 -10.89
CA PRO A 51 19.67 3.44 -10.53
C PRO A 51 21.20 3.57 -10.46
N GLY A 52 21.69 4.80 -10.65
CA GLY A 52 23.09 5.11 -10.45
C GLY A 52 23.51 5.08 -8.98
N PRO A 53 24.84 5.10 -8.71
CA PRO A 53 25.35 5.15 -7.34
C PRO A 53 24.99 6.49 -6.69
N VAL A 54 24.74 6.47 -5.38
CA VAL A 54 24.46 7.66 -4.55
C VAL A 54 25.46 7.76 -3.42
N ARG A 55 25.85 8.98 -3.06
CA ARG A 55 26.89 9.26 -2.06
C ARG A 55 26.34 9.99 -0.83
N ASN A 56 25.20 10.62 -0.96
CA ASN A 56 24.55 11.40 0.10
C ASN A 56 23.03 11.46 -0.11
N TRP A 57 22.31 11.92 0.91
CA TRP A 57 20.85 11.99 0.89
C TRP A 57 20.27 12.97 -0.14
N ASN A 58 21.01 14.02 -0.48
CA ASN A 58 20.57 14.95 -1.54
C ASN A 58 20.57 14.26 -2.91
N GLU A 59 21.59 13.46 -3.18
CA GLU A 59 21.66 12.66 -4.41
C GLU A 59 20.53 11.61 -4.46
N VAL A 60 20.23 10.93 -3.32
CA VAL A 60 19.10 9.99 -3.24
C VAL A 60 17.80 10.69 -3.59
N ARG A 61 17.52 11.84 -2.97
CA ARG A 61 16.28 12.61 -3.23
C ARG A 61 16.18 13.07 -4.67
N LEU A 62 17.26 13.64 -5.21
CA LEU A 62 17.31 14.10 -6.60
C LEU A 62 17.13 12.94 -7.58
N GLN A 63 17.80 11.80 -7.33
CA GLN A 63 17.66 10.60 -8.15
C GLN A 63 16.23 10.05 -8.06
N ALA A 64 15.66 9.98 -6.86
CA ALA A 64 14.28 9.54 -6.65
C ALA A 64 13.30 10.42 -7.42
N ALA A 65 13.42 11.73 -7.32
CA ALA A 65 12.56 12.67 -8.03
C ALA A 65 12.66 12.53 -9.56
N ARG A 66 13.87 12.37 -10.09
CA ARG A 66 14.09 12.12 -11.53
C ARG A 66 13.49 10.79 -11.97
N ARG A 67 13.63 9.73 -11.16
CA ARG A 67 13.04 8.42 -11.45
C ARG A 67 11.51 8.47 -11.40
N LEU A 68 10.94 9.22 -10.46
CA LEU A 68 9.49 9.47 -10.39
C LEU A 68 8.95 10.04 -11.71
N VAL A 69 9.61 11.05 -12.25
CA VAL A 69 9.22 11.65 -13.54
C VAL A 69 9.42 10.66 -14.68
N ALA A 70 10.59 10.04 -14.76
CA ALA A 70 10.93 9.13 -15.85
C ALA A 70 10.04 7.88 -15.92
N SER A 71 9.60 7.35 -14.77
CA SER A 71 8.70 6.18 -14.71
C SER A 71 7.23 6.53 -14.93
N ASN A 72 6.85 7.82 -14.83
CA ASN A 72 5.47 8.30 -14.92
C ASN A 72 5.31 9.45 -15.93
N PRO A 73 5.72 9.28 -17.20
CA PRO A 73 5.79 10.39 -18.15
C PRO A 73 4.43 11.08 -18.39
N ASN A 74 3.34 10.31 -18.40
CA ASN A 74 1.99 10.84 -18.60
C ASN A 74 1.32 11.33 -17.32
N GLY A 75 1.89 11.01 -16.15
CA GLY A 75 1.39 11.39 -14.84
C GLY A 75 2.15 12.56 -14.22
N THR A 76 3.08 13.18 -14.96
CA THR A 76 3.92 14.27 -14.45
C THR A 76 3.92 15.48 -15.37
N TYR A 77 4.21 16.64 -14.78
CA TYR A 77 4.50 17.87 -15.53
C TYR A 77 5.81 18.49 -15.04
N MET A 78 6.50 19.24 -15.90
CA MET A 78 7.79 19.87 -15.58
C MET A 78 7.76 21.40 -15.70
N SER A 79 6.63 21.96 -16.11
CA SER A 79 6.42 23.41 -16.11
C SER A 79 6.40 23.96 -14.68
N ARG A 80 6.36 25.30 -14.55
CA ARG A 80 6.11 25.94 -13.26
C ARG A 80 4.79 25.42 -12.68
N PRO A 81 4.74 25.08 -11.36
CA PRO A 81 3.50 24.73 -10.71
C PRO A 81 2.46 25.86 -10.85
N PRO A 82 1.17 25.52 -10.98
CA PRO A 82 0.11 26.53 -10.95
C PRO A 82 0.08 27.24 -9.60
N ASP A 83 -0.42 28.46 -9.58
CA ASP A 83 -0.53 29.26 -8.34
C ASP A 83 -1.46 28.59 -7.30
N ILE A 84 -2.45 27.85 -7.80
CA ILE A 84 -3.35 27.00 -6.97
C ILE A 84 -3.12 25.55 -7.37
N LEU A 85 -2.68 24.75 -6.41
CA LEU A 85 -2.48 23.32 -6.58
C LEU A 85 -3.74 22.54 -6.16
N LEU A 86 -4.11 21.53 -6.93
CA LEU A 86 -5.23 20.63 -6.60
C LEU A 86 -4.98 19.90 -5.27
N ALA A 87 -3.76 19.40 -5.09
CA ALA A 87 -3.42 18.61 -3.91
C ALA A 87 -1.91 18.60 -3.66
N ILE A 88 -1.51 18.44 -2.39
CA ILE A 88 -0.11 18.39 -1.97
C ILE A 88 0.09 17.25 -0.95
N PRO A 89 0.01 15.99 -1.37
CA PRO A 89 0.38 14.87 -0.50
C PRO A 89 1.89 14.87 -0.24
N VAL A 90 2.27 14.44 0.97
CA VAL A 90 3.67 14.28 1.38
C VAL A 90 3.89 12.84 1.81
N LEU A 91 4.84 12.17 1.18
CA LEU A 91 5.18 10.79 1.46
C LEU A 91 6.58 10.68 2.08
N GLU A 92 6.71 9.84 3.09
CA GLU A 92 7.98 9.34 3.59
C GLU A 92 8.20 7.94 3.02
N VAL A 93 9.33 7.72 2.38
CA VAL A 93 9.70 6.44 1.77
C VAL A 93 10.88 5.87 2.53
N GLU A 94 10.65 4.75 3.23
CA GLU A 94 11.68 3.98 3.90
C GLU A 94 12.25 2.95 2.94
N LEU A 95 13.58 2.85 2.90
CA LEU A 95 14.31 2.01 1.97
C LEU A 95 15.00 0.83 2.68
N ASN A 96 15.20 -0.25 1.93
CA ASN A 96 16.19 -1.26 2.22
C ASN A 96 17.58 -0.79 1.77
N SER A 97 18.63 -1.50 2.13
CA SER A 97 20.01 -1.17 1.76
C SER A 97 20.25 -1.05 0.26
N ASP A 98 19.54 -1.84 -0.53
CA ASP A 98 19.61 -1.85 -2.01
C ASP A 98 18.80 -0.74 -2.69
N GLY A 99 18.12 0.10 -1.90
CA GLY A 99 17.25 1.17 -2.39
C GLY A 99 15.86 0.72 -2.82
N SER A 100 15.50 -0.53 -2.60
CA SER A 100 14.12 -0.99 -2.75
C SER A 100 13.24 -0.41 -1.64
N ILE A 101 11.95 -0.30 -1.90
CA ILE A 101 10.99 0.24 -0.93
C ILE A 101 10.76 -0.79 0.17
N ARG A 102 10.97 -0.37 1.42
CA ARG A 102 10.59 -1.11 2.60
C ARG A 102 9.16 -0.76 3.05
N ARG A 103 8.87 0.55 3.13
CA ARG A 103 7.59 1.10 3.55
C ARG A 103 7.35 2.48 2.96
N ILE A 104 6.09 2.83 2.79
CA ILE A 104 5.67 4.18 2.43
C ILE A 104 4.67 4.65 3.48
N ASP A 105 4.95 5.77 4.11
CA ASP A 105 4.06 6.42 5.06
C ASP A 105 3.57 7.75 4.49
N VAL A 106 2.30 8.07 4.74
CA VAL A 106 1.71 9.34 4.32
C VAL A 106 1.85 10.33 5.48
N LEU A 107 2.74 11.31 5.34
CA LEU A 107 2.94 12.35 6.34
C LEU A 107 1.86 13.43 6.27
N ARG A 108 1.32 13.67 5.06
CA ARG A 108 0.27 14.65 4.84
C ARG A 108 -0.72 14.13 3.80
N TYR A 109 -1.99 14.08 4.21
CA TYR A 109 -3.12 13.87 3.31
C TYR A 109 -3.64 15.21 2.79
N PRO A 110 -3.92 15.36 1.50
CA PRO A 110 -4.54 16.56 0.97
C PRO A 110 -6.01 16.63 1.43
N GLY A 111 -6.49 17.85 1.67
CA GLY A 111 -7.91 18.09 2.00
C GLY A 111 -8.83 17.98 0.79
N GLN A 112 -8.30 18.18 -0.41
CA GLN A 112 -8.99 18.02 -1.69
C GLN A 112 -8.33 16.88 -2.47
N ALA A 113 -9.11 16.23 -3.34
CA ALA A 113 -8.65 15.14 -4.20
C ALA A 113 -7.83 14.07 -3.46
N PRO A 114 -8.40 13.39 -2.45
CA PRO A 114 -7.66 12.42 -1.61
C PRO A 114 -7.08 11.26 -2.42
N GLU A 115 -7.64 10.94 -3.59
CA GLU A 115 -7.13 9.94 -4.53
C GLU A 115 -5.73 10.25 -5.06
N THR A 116 -5.29 11.50 -5.03
CA THR A 116 -3.93 11.88 -5.44
C THR A 116 -2.86 11.28 -4.54
N THR A 117 -3.19 10.96 -3.30
CA THR A 117 -2.31 10.23 -2.39
C THR A 117 -2.00 8.83 -2.93
N GLN A 118 -3.01 8.12 -3.41
CA GLN A 118 -2.80 6.79 -4.00
C GLN A 118 -2.01 6.88 -5.30
N ILE A 119 -2.29 7.89 -6.14
CA ILE A 119 -1.52 8.15 -7.37
C ILE A 119 -0.03 8.35 -7.04
N ALA A 120 0.28 9.15 -6.01
CA ALA A 120 1.64 9.37 -5.55
C ALA A 120 2.32 8.08 -5.04
N ILE A 121 1.62 7.27 -4.24
CA ILE A 121 2.12 5.98 -3.74
C ILE A 121 2.45 5.04 -4.91
N ASP A 122 1.57 4.92 -5.88
CA ASP A 122 1.77 4.05 -7.02
C ASP A 122 2.90 4.56 -7.93
N ALA A 123 3.05 5.88 -8.06
CA ALA A 123 4.18 6.49 -8.76
C ALA A 123 5.52 6.16 -8.08
N VAL A 124 5.59 6.21 -6.75
CA VAL A 124 6.78 5.83 -5.98
C VAL A 124 7.12 4.35 -6.20
N LYS A 125 6.13 3.47 -6.15
CA LYS A 125 6.33 2.02 -6.39
C LYS A 125 6.88 1.74 -7.79
N ARG A 126 6.42 2.45 -8.80
CA ARG A 126 6.91 2.32 -10.19
C ARG A 126 8.34 2.84 -10.38
N ALA A 127 8.72 3.85 -9.61
CA ALA A 127 10.04 4.48 -9.71
C ALA A 127 11.17 3.71 -9.02
N ALA A 128 10.83 2.79 -8.12
CA ALA A 128 11.81 1.98 -7.38
C ALA A 128 12.64 1.07 -8.32
N PRO A 129 13.84 0.65 -7.89
CA PRO A 129 14.60 1.05 -6.70
C PRO A 129 15.25 2.44 -6.85
N PHE A 130 15.68 3.05 -5.71
CA PHE A 130 16.18 4.43 -5.70
C PHE A 130 17.71 4.56 -5.58
N GLY A 131 18.42 3.45 -5.53
CA GLY A 131 19.89 3.38 -5.44
C GLY A 131 20.37 2.77 -4.14
N ASP A 132 21.55 2.16 -4.17
CA ASP A 132 22.15 1.54 -2.99
C ASP A 132 22.47 2.60 -1.93
N VAL A 133 21.79 2.50 -0.80
CA VAL A 133 21.93 3.39 0.37
C VAL A 133 22.69 2.75 1.52
N SER A 134 23.26 1.54 1.32
CA SER A 134 23.95 0.77 2.36
C SER A 134 25.09 1.54 3.03
N ARG A 135 25.73 2.45 2.30
CA ARG A 135 26.86 3.28 2.76
C ARG A 135 26.41 4.60 3.39
N LEU A 136 25.13 4.93 3.33
CA LEU A 136 24.60 6.17 3.89
C LEU A 136 24.23 5.99 5.37
N PRO A 137 24.27 7.08 6.16
CA PRO A 137 23.83 7.02 7.55
C PRO A 137 22.33 6.71 7.63
N LYS A 138 21.96 5.87 8.60
CA LYS A 138 20.55 5.58 8.92
C LYS A 138 19.92 6.78 9.65
N PRO A 139 18.58 6.91 9.58
CA PRO A 139 17.63 6.01 8.95
C PRO A 139 17.61 6.14 7.42
N TRP A 140 17.43 5.00 6.72
CA TRP A 140 17.37 4.97 5.26
C TRP A 140 15.96 5.34 4.79
N LYS A 141 15.69 6.64 4.75
CA LYS A 141 14.41 7.19 4.33
C LYS A 141 14.57 8.58 3.73
N PHE A 142 13.66 8.93 2.86
CA PHE A 142 13.53 10.28 2.34
C PHE A 142 12.06 10.71 2.30
N VAL A 143 11.85 12.01 2.26
CA VAL A 143 10.52 12.62 2.15
C VAL A 143 10.42 13.30 0.80
N GLU A 144 9.29 13.08 0.10
CA GLU A 144 8.97 13.79 -1.13
C GLU A 144 7.57 14.40 -1.06
N THR A 145 7.46 15.60 -1.57
CA THR A 145 6.21 16.35 -1.69
C THR A 145 5.77 16.36 -3.14
N PHE A 146 4.51 16.02 -3.36
CA PHE A 146 3.94 15.93 -4.70
C PHE A 146 3.03 17.14 -4.93
N LEU A 147 3.35 17.93 -5.95
CA LEU A 147 2.59 19.13 -6.34
C LEU A 147 1.65 18.72 -7.48
N PHE A 148 0.35 18.50 -7.18
CA PHE A 148 -0.63 18.08 -8.18
C PHE A 148 -1.32 19.26 -8.84
N ASP A 149 -1.37 19.23 -10.17
CA ASP A 149 -2.19 20.14 -10.97
C ASP A 149 -3.64 19.64 -11.09
N ASP A 150 -4.51 20.42 -11.76
CA ASP A 150 -5.93 20.11 -11.94
C ASP A 150 -6.17 18.87 -12.81
N ASP A 151 -5.20 18.48 -13.63
CA ASP A 151 -5.22 17.25 -14.44
C ASP A 151 -4.75 16.01 -13.66
N LYS A 152 -4.52 16.14 -12.35
CA LYS A 152 -3.97 15.09 -11.48
C LYS A 152 -2.60 14.57 -11.92
N ARG A 153 -1.81 15.42 -12.59
CA ARG A 153 -0.39 15.19 -12.85
C ARG A 153 0.40 15.83 -11.71
N PHE A 154 1.54 15.25 -11.38
CA PHE A 154 2.35 15.76 -10.29
C PHE A 154 3.75 16.22 -10.73
N LYS A 155 4.30 17.13 -9.98
CA LYS A 155 5.72 17.50 -10.00
C LYS A 155 6.32 17.20 -8.64
N PRO A 156 7.42 16.41 -8.54
CA PRO A 156 8.16 16.29 -7.29
C PRO A 156 8.72 17.64 -6.86
N ARG A 157 8.48 18.04 -5.62
CA ARG A 157 8.98 19.34 -5.09
C ARG A 157 10.51 19.43 -5.15
N THR A 158 11.19 18.29 -5.04
CA THR A 158 12.66 18.23 -5.18
C THR A 158 13.17 18.73 -6.54
N LEU A 159 12.34 18.71 -7.59
CA LEU A 159 12.66 19.21 -8.94
C LEU A 159 12.09 20.61 -9.22
N ASP A 160 11.46 21.22 -8.23
CA ASP A 160 10.96 22.60 -8.34
C ASP A 160 11.98 23.53 -7.70
N PRO A 161 12.58 24.49 -8.47
CA PRO A 161 13.64 25.37 -8.00
C PRO A 161 13.19 26.38 -6.93
#